data_4b4540d8727ce5370052d3992ce0d280
#
_entry.id   4b4540d8727ce5370052d3992ce0d280
#
_cell.length_a   1.000
_cell.length_b   1.000
_cell.length_c   1.000
_cell.angle_alpha   90.00
_cell.angle_beta   90.00
_cell.angle_gamma   90.00
#
_symmetry.space_group_name_H-M   'P 1'
#
loop_
_entity.id
_entity.type
_entity.pdbx_description
1 polymer ?
#
loop_
_entity_poly.entity_id
_entity_poly.type
_entity_poly.pdbx_seq_one_letter_code
_entity_poly.pdbx_strand_id
1 'polypeptide(L)'
;MNSILKTIFVASTFFLFAFSCSETSADSDTNNDNGQNEEPAPNGEKEWQLVWADEFETEELDADKWSYQFGTGRDEGLTGWGNNELQYYSDREENIFIEDDMLHIVAREENFEGMNYTSARIRSIDKGDWLYGRFEIRAKMPEGQGIWPAIWMMPTESVYGGWAASGEIDIMEYLGHEPDKVHGTLHYGGSWPDNVDSGDDYQLDDGKFSDDFHVFTLEWEYGEIRWYVNGEHYQTQNSWYTDGHGFPAPFNQKFHMILNVAVGGNWPGNPDDTTEFPQKLIVDYVRVYQFK
;
A
#
# COMPACT_ATOMS: atom_id res chain seq x y z
N MET A 1 17.25 52.05 -24.79
CA MET A 1 18.38 51.76 -25.71
C MET A 1 18.25 50.27 -26.01
N ASN A 2 17.58 50.02 -27.09
CA ASN A 2 18.01 49.38 -28.35
C ASN A 2 18.50 47.96 -28.21
N SER A 3 17.63 47.02 -28.60
CA SER A 3 17.67 46.33 -29.92
C SER A 3 18.60 45.13 -29.89
N ILE A 4 18.28 43.97 -30.34
CA ILE A 4 17.90 43.49 -31.67
C ILE A 4 17.37 42.04 -31.64
N LEU A 5 16.27 41.83 -32.32
CA LEU A 5 15.68 40.57 -32.80
C LEU A 5 16.65 39.87 -33.78
N LYS A 6 16.75 38.53 -33.69
CA LYS A 6 17.13 37.72 -34.88
C LYS A 6 16.29 36.48 -34.98
N THR A 7 15.36 36.54 -35.90
CA THR A 7 14.61 35.46 -36.51
C THR A 7 15.53 34.68 -37.46
N ILE A 8 15.53 33.36 -37.42
CA ILE A 8 16.06 32.52 -38.48
C ILE A 8 14.98 31.50 -38.89
N PHE A 9 14.48 31.70 -40.09
CA PHE A 9 13.70 30.76 -40.90
C PHE A 9 14.67 29.75 -41.52
N VAL A 10 14.37 28.45 -41.45
CA VAL A 10 14.91 27.48 -42.42
C VAL A 10 13.78 26.55 -42.89
N ALA A 11 13.73 26.44 -44.15
CA ALA A 11 12.68 25.92 -45.00
C ALA A 11 12.60 24.36 -45.02
N SER A 12 11.39 23.94 -45.27
CA SER A 12 10.91 22.66 -45.74
C SER A 12 11.66 22.10 -46.96
N THR A 13 11.96 20.79 -46.93
CA THR A 13 12.15 20.08 -48.19
C THR A 13 11.49 18.70 -48.09
N PHE A 14 10.40 18.56 -48.84
CA PHE A 14 9.73 17.31 -49.17
C PHE A 14 10.60 16.49 -50.14
N PHE A 15 10.76 15.20 -49.91
CA PHE A 15 11.11 14.23 -50.94
C PHE A 15 10.09 13.10 -50.95
N LEU A 16 9.25 13.11 -51.99
CA LEU A 16 8.50 11.96 -52.46
C LEU A 16 9.45 11.07 -53.28
N PHE A 17 9.43 9.78 -53.00
CA PHE A 17 9.76 8.77 -54.01
C PHE A 17 8.70 7.69 -54.05
N ALA A 18 8.15 7.52 -55.23
CA ALA A 18 7.16 6.51 -55.57
C ALA A 18 7.79 5.41 -56.46
N PHE A 19 7.18 4.24 -56.34
CA PHE A 19 7.11 3.12 -57.30
C PHE A 19 8.37 2.31 -57.67
N SER A 20 8.29 1.00 -57.43
CA SER A 20 8.05 0.04 -58.53
C SER A 20 7.87 -1.39 -58.01
N CYS A 21 6.77 -2.02 -58.43
CA CYS A 21 6.51 -3.46 -58.44
C CYS A 21 7.43 -4.16 -59.47
N SER A 22 7.90 -5.38 -59.15
CA SER A 22 8.06 -6.46 -60.15
C SER A 22 8.03 -7.81 -59.44
N GLU A 23 7.07 -8.64 -59.84
CA GLU A 23 7.00 -10.09 -59.60
C GLU A 23 8.07 -10.79 -60.40
N THR A 24 8.66 -11.84 -59.81
CA THR A 24 9.02 -13.08 -60.53
C THR A 24 9.21 -14.25 -59.55
N SER A 25 8.60 -15.34 -59.92
CA SER A 25 8.49 -16.64 -59.27
C SER A 25 9.76 -17.51 -59.38
N ALA A 26 9.77 -18.47 -58.47
CA ALA A 26 10.16 -19.90 -58.61
C ALA A 26 11.43 -20.39 -57.89
N ASP A 27 11.10 -21.30 -57.02
CA ASP A 27 11.66 -22.64 -56.72
C ASP A 27 12.95 -22.84 -55.88
N SER A 28 12.68 -23.68 -54.93
CA SER A 28 13.35 -24.89 -54.41
C SER A 28 14.32 -24.79 -53.23
N ASP A 29 13.83 -25.47 -52.22
CA ASP A 29 14.49 -26.47 -51.34
C ASP A 29 15.68 -26.07 -50.43
N THR A 30 15.41 -26.33 -49.22
CA THR A 30 15.97 -27.25 -48.22
C THR A 30 16.44 -26.61 -46.91
N ASN A 31 15.72 -27.09 -45.87
CA ASN A 31 16.20 -27.54 -44.55
C ASN A 31 16.74 -26.56 -43.50
N ASN A 32 15.93 -26.55 -42.45
CA ASN A 32 16.35 -26.74 -41.03
C ASN A 32 17.12 -25.60 -40.38
N ASP A 33 16.38 -24.84 -39.60
CA ASP A 33 16.77 -24.64 -38.20
C ASP A 33 15.57 -24.30 -37.34
N ASN A 34 15.38 -25.06 -36.26
CA ASN A 34 14.38 -24.86 -35.22
C ASN A 34 14.72 -23.61 -34.39
N GLY A 35 14.27 -22.46 -34.81
CA GLY A 35 14.08 -21.31 -33.97
C GLY A 35 12.59 -21.23 -33.68
N GLN A 36 12.17 -21.73 -32.52
CA GLN A 36 10.84 -21.44 -32.00
C GLN A 36 10.78 -19.95 -31.72
N ASN A 37 10.29 -19.18 -32.68
CA ASN A 37 9.67 -17.88 -32.41
C ASN A 37 8.36 -18.19 -31.67
N GLU A 38 8.39 -18.11 -30.35
CA GLU A 38 7.16 -17.99 -29.59
C GLU A 38 6.47 -16.71 -30.07
N GLU A 39 5.38 -16.88 -30.80
CA GLU A 39 4.45 -15.77 -31.07
C GLU A 39 4.02 -15.22 -29.70
N PRO A 40 3.99 -13.88 -29.53
CA PRO A 40 3.43 -13.31 -28.30
C PRO A 40 1.99 -13.80 -28.19
N ALA A 41 1.64 -14.36 -27.04
CA ALA A 41 0.30 -14.81 -26.73
C ALA A 41 -0.71 -13.71 -27.11
N PRO A 42 -1.90 -14.06 -27.60
CA PRO A 42 -2.95 -13.07 -27.88
C PRO A 42 -3.21 -12.28 -26.60
N ASN A 43 -3.41 -10.97 -26.74
CA ASN A 43 -3.76 -10.03 -25.68
C ASN A 43 -5.00 -10.51 -24.90
N GLY A 44 -4.82 -11.49 -24.02
CA GLY A 44 -5.75 -11.77 -22.95
C GLY A 44 -5.63 -10.59 -21.99
N GLU A 45 -6.70 -9.84 -21.80
CA GLU A 45 -6.77 -8.87 -20.73
C GLU A 45 -6.43 -9.61 -19.44
N LYS A 46 -5.38 -9.16 -18.72
CA LYS A 46 -5.05 -9.70 -17.41
C LYS A 46 -6.25 -9.47 -16.50
N GLU A 47 -6.83 -10.53 -15.99
CA GLU A 47 -8.00 -10.47 -15.12
C GLU A 47 -7.57 -10.71 -13.67
N TRP A 48 -7.98 -9.83 -12.78
CA TRP A 48 -7.80 -9.97 -11.35
C TRP A 48 -8.68 -11.10 -10.81
N GLN A 49 -8.08 -12.11 -10.18
CA GLN A 49 -8.79 -13.22 -9.56
C GLN A 49 -8.59 -13.19 -8.06
N LEU A 50 -9.69 -13.29 -7.31
CA LEU A 50 -9.67 -13.38 -5.85
C LEU A 50 -8.86 -14.61 -5.41
N VAL A 51 -7.80 -14.38 -4.61
CA VAL A 51 -6.92 -15.43 -4.10
C VAL A 51 -6.96 -15.56 -2.59
N TRP A 52 -7.40 -14.52 -1.88
CA TRP A 52 -7.54 -14.51 -0.44
C TRP A 52 -8.57 -13.44 -0.04
N ALA A 53 -9.36 -13.72 0.98
CA ALA A 53 -10.30 -12.75 1.53
C ALA A 53 -10.56 -13.02 3.02
N ASP A 54 -10.92 -11.96 3.73
CA ASP A 54 -11.60 -12.02 5.00
C ASP A 54 -12.79 -11.06 4.97
N GLU A 55 -13.99 -11.66 5.07
CA GLU A 55 -15.27 -10.94 5.11
C GLU A 55 -15.78 -10.81 6.55
N PHE A 56 -14.98 -11.25 7.52
CA PHE A 56 -15.26 -11.20 8.96
C PHE A 56 -16.62 -11.82 9.39
N GLU A 57 -17.07 -12.83 8.66
CA GLU A 57 -18.34 -13.56 8.92
C GLU A 57 -18.23 -14.54 10.10
N THR A 58 -17.16 -14.52 10.87
CA THR A 58 -16.88 -15.39 12.02
C THR A 58 -17.14 -14.67 13.34
N GLU A 59 -17.37 -15.41 14.44
CA GLU A 59 -17.54 -14.82 15.77
C GLU A 59 -16.22 -14.25 16.35
N GLU A 60 -15.08 -14.80 15.92
CA GLU A 60 -13.74 -14.44 16.38
C GLU A 60 -12.82 -14.22 15.17
N LEU A 61 -11.73 -13.50 15.37
CA LEU A 61 -10.72 -13.29 14.35
C LEU A 61 -10.13 -14.61 13.88
N ASP A 62 -10.13 -14.85 12.56
CA ASP A 62 -9.64 -16.09 11.97
C ASP A 62 -8.12 -16.24 12.17
N ALA A 63 -7.73 -17.15 13.07
CA ALA A 63 -6.34 -17.45 13.40
C ALA A 63 -5.55 -18.09 12.24
N ASP A 64 -6.21 -18.57 11.19
CA ASP A 64 -5.55 -19.05 9.97
C ASP A 64 -5.23 -17.90 9.00
N LYS A 65 -5.80 -16.71 9.21
CA LYS A 65 -5.58 -15.51 8.40
C LYS A 65 -4.75 -14.44 9.11
N TRP A 66 -4.91 -14.31 10.42
CA TRP A 66 -4.32 -13.24 11.21
C TRP A 66 -3.52 -13.72 12.42
N SER A 67 -2.59 -12.91 12.84
CA SER A 67 -1.88 -13.03 14.11
C SER A 67 -1.78 -11.65 14.77
N TYR A 68 -1.74 -11.63 16.10
CA TYR A 68 -1.62 -10.41 16.88
C TYR A 68 -0.16 -9.98 17.04
N GLN A 69 0.05 -8.67 17.15
CA GLN A 69 1.25 -8.09 17.74
C GLN A 69 0.88 -7.43 19.07
N PHE A 70 1.75 -7.57 20.06
CA PHE A 70 1.45 -7.21 21.45
C PHE A 70 2.37 -6.12 21.98
N GLY A 71 1.89 -5.43 23.02
CA GLY A 71 2.70 -4.55 23.83
C GLY A 71 3.02 -3.21 23.19
N THR A 72 4.18 -2.69 23.52
CA THR A 72 4.65 -1.36 23.14
C THR A 72 5.74 -1.39 22.06
N GLY A 73 5.88 -2.51 21.33
CA GLY A 73 6.95 -2.73 20.35
C GLY A 73 8.31 -3.06 20.97
N ARG A 74 8.41 -3.11 22.30
CA ARG A 74 9.69 -3.34 22.98
C ARG A 74 10.26 -4.73 22.68
N ASP A 75 9.42 -5.73 22.55
CA ASP A 75 9.82 -7.11 22.24
C ASP A 75 10.27 -7.27 20.79
N GLU A 76 9.84 -6.36 19.93
CA GLU A 76 10.28 -6.23 18.53
C GLU A 76 11.54 -5.34 18.39
N GLY A 77 12.08 -4.84 19.50
CA GLY A 77 13.19 -3.89 19.50
C GLY A 77 12.80 -2.44 19.12
N LEU A 78 11.51 -2.16 19.05
CA LEU A 78 10.93 -0.89 18.59
C LEU A 78 10.12 -0.22 19.70
N THR A 79 10.77 0.32 20.72
CA THR A 79 10.06 1.01 21.83
C THR A 79 9.14 2.11 21.27
N GLY A 80 7.85 2.11 21.69
CA GLY A 80 6.81 2.98 21.12
C GLY A 80 6.61 2.72 19.63
N TRP A 81 6.81 1.48 19.19
CA TRP A 81 6.72 1.01 17.80
C TRP A 81 7.58 1.83 16.82
N GLY A 82 8.66 2.44 17.32
CA GLY A 82 9.56 3.30 16.54
C GLY A 82 9.08 4.76 16.38
N ASN A 83 7.85 5.06 16.71
CA ASN A 83 7.18 6.34 16.48
C ASN A 83 6.81 7.11 17.75
N ASN A 84 7.25 6.67 18.93
CA ASN A 84 6.81 7.18 20.23
C ASN A 84 5.29 7.05 20.45
N GLU A 85 4.69 6.00 19.93
CA GLU A 85 3.29 5.65 20.14
C GLU A 85 3.02 5.33 21.62
N LEU A 86 1.79 5.63 22.08
CA LEU A 86 1.42 5.65 23.48
C LEU A 86 0.57 4.46 23.93
N GLN A 87 0.03 3.66 22.99
CA GLN A 87 -0.84 2.51 23.30
C GLN A 87 -0.04 1.25 23.65
N TYR A 88 -0.72 0.37 24.38
CA TYR A 88 -0.41 -1.05 24.49
C TYR A 88 -1.30 -1.83 23.52
N TYR A 89 -0.77 -2.57 22.57
CA TYR A 89 -1.54 -3.45 21.71
C TYR A 89 -1.86 -4.77 22.41
N SER A 90 -3.12 -5.18 22.34
CA SER A 90 -3.64 -6.40 22.98
C SER A 90 -4.63 -7.13 22.05
N ASP A 91 -4.94 -8.38 22.40
CA ASP A 91 -5.97 -9.21 21.77
C ASP A 91 -7.29 -9.25 22.57
N ARG A 92 -7.45 -8.34 23.54
CA ARG A 92 -8.65 -8.29 24.39
C ARG A 92 -9.86 -7.88 23.57
N GLU A 93 -11.01 -8.45 23.90
CA GLU A 93 -12.30 -8.12 23.28
C GLU A 93 -12.63 -6.61 23.35
N GLU A 94 -12.14 -5.89 24.36
CA GLU A 94 -12.27 -4.45 24.45
C GLU A 94 -11.51 -3.69 23.34
N ASN A 95 -10.48 -4.29 22.76
CA ASN A 95 -9.63 -3.67 21.76
C ASN A 95 -9.83 -4.23 20.34
N ILE A 96 -10.33 -5.48 20.21
CA ILE A 96 -10.57 -6.09 18.92
C ILE A 96 -11.68 -7.14 19.02
N PHE A 97 -12.68 -7.03 18.16
CA PHE A 97 -13.81 -7.95 18.09
C PHE A 97 -14.47 -7.90 16.70
N ILE A 98 -15.30 -8.88 16.41
CA ILE A 98 -16.18 -8.90 15.23
C ILE A 98 -17.62 -8.67 15.71
N GLU A 99 -18.30 -7.73 15.06
CA GLU A 99 -19.70 -7.42 15.28
C GLU A 99 -20.35 -7.05 13.93
N ASP A 100 -21.53 -7.59 13.65
CA ASP A 100 -22.28 -7.36 12.41
C ASP A 100 -21.44 -7.67 11.14
N ASP A 101 -20.70 -8.78 11.16
CA ASP A 101 -19.77 -9.21 10.10
C ASP A 101 -18.69 -8.16 9.75
N MET A 102 -18.24 -7.39 10.74
CA MET A 102 -17.21 -6.38 10.60
C MET A 102 -16.17 -6.50 11.72
N LEU A 103 -14.90 -6.32 11.37
CA LEU A 103 -13.81 -6.21 12.33
C LEU A 103 -13.79 -4.82 12.95
N HIS A 104 -13.76 -4.75 14.27
CA HIS A 104 -13.56 -3.53 15.05
C HIS A 104 -12.18 -3.54 15.72
N ILE A 105 -11.31 -2.58 15.38
CA ILE A 105 -10.08 -2.29 16.10
C ILE A 105 -10.31 -1.02 16.91
N VAL A 106 -10.20 -1.12 18.25
CA VAL A 106 -10.67 -0.09 19.18
C VAL A 106 -9.53 0.48 19.99
N ALA A 107 -9.24 1.76 19.78
CA ALA A 107 -8.37 2.54 20.64
C ALA A 107 -9.15 3.06 21.86
N ARG A 108 -8.60 2.88 23.06
CA ARG A 108 -9.22 3.26 24.33
C ARG A 108 -8.26 4.05 25.21
N GLU A 109 -8.80 4.97 25.98
CA GLU A 109 -8.11 5.58 27.09
C GLU A 109 -8.39 4.77 28.36
N GLU A 110 -7.38 4.03 28.82
CA GLU A 110 -7.43 3.22 30.03
C GLU A 110 -6.03 2.90 30.52
N ASN A 111 -5.87 2.64 31.83
CA ASN A 111 -4.60 2.18 32.37
C ASN A 111 -4.47 0.68 32.19
N PHE A 112 -3.52 0.24 31.38
CA PHE A 112 -3.21 -1.17 31.15
C PHE A 112 -1.72 -1.36 30.93
N GLU A 113 -1.10 -2.32 31.65
CA GLU A 113 0.33 -2.66 31.56
C GLU A 113 1.30 -1.45 31.62
N GLY A 114 0.88 -0.41 32.37
CA GLY A 114 1.67 0.81 32.56
C GLY A 114 1.54 1.84 31.46
N MET A 115 0.67 1.61 30.47
CA MET A 115 0.31 2.56 29.43
C MET A 115 -1.06 3.18 29.74
N ASN A 116 -1.32 4.38 29.18
CA ASN A 116 -2.59 5.11 29.37
C ASN A 116 -3.59 4.85 28.25
N TYR A 117 -3.18 4.14 27.20
CA TYR A 117 -4.01 3.79 26.05
C TYR A 117 -3.81 2.33 25.69
N THR A 118 -4.87 1.73 25.15
CA THR A 118 -4.85 0.39 24.57
C THR A 118 -5.40 0.41 23.18
N SER A 119 -5.02 -0.54 22.35
CA SER A 119 -5.54 -0.76 21.00
C SER A 119 -5.23 -2.18 20.55
N ALA A 120 -5.44 -2.48 19.27
CA ALA A 120 -5.01 -3.74 18.68
C ALA A 120 -4.24 -3.52 17.37
N ARG A 121 -3.37 -4.50 17.08
CA ARG A 121 -2.60 -4.61 15.85
C ARG A 121 -2.53 -6.06 15.41
N ILE A 122 -2.98 -6.31 14.19
CA ILE A 122 -2.99 -7.64 13.59
C ILE A 122 -2.18 -7.65 12.30
N ARG A 123 -1.68 -8.83 11.93
CA ARG A 123 -0.92 -9.03 10.70
C ARG A 123 -1.18 -10.38 10.07
N SER A 124 -1.02 -10.46 8.75
CA SER A 124 -1.24 -11.68 7.97
C SER A 124 0.02 -12.52 7.74
N ILE A 125 1.15 -12.20 8.37
CA ILE A 125 2.44 -12.87 8.16
C ILE A 125 2.34 -14.40 8.27
N ASP A 126 2.93 -15.14 7.31
CA ASP A 126 2.88 -16.60 7.17
C ASP A 126 1.47 -17.19 6.89
N LYS A 127 0.47 -16.32 6.68
CA LYS A 127 -0.93 -16.68 6.44
C LYS A 127 -1.51 -16.00 5.20
N GLY A 128 -0.91 -14.86 4.84
CA GLY A 128 -1.20 -14.05 3.67
C GLY A 128 0.03 -13.22 3.34
N ASP A 129 0.92 -13.80 2.52
CA ASP A 129 2.16 -13.18 2.05
C ASP A 129 2.14 -13.14 0.53
N TRP A 130 2.11 -11.94 -0.04
CA TRP A 130 1.94 -11.75 -1.47
C TRP A 130 3.15 -11.06 -2.10
N LEU A 131 3.53 -11.53 -3.27
CA LEU A 131 4.33 -10.79 -4.22
C LEU A 131 3.39 -10.33 -5.32
N TYR A 132 3.16 -9.02 -5.40
CA TYR A 132 2.23 -8.37 -6.29
C TYR A 132 0.75 -8.75 -6.02
N GLY A 133 -0.14 -7.91 -6.50
CA GLY A 133 -1.57 -8.12 -6.35
C GLY A 133 -2.37 -6.81 -6.35
N ARG A 134 -3.68 -6.97 -6.28
CA ARG A 134 -4.63 -5.91 -5.97
C ARG A 134 -5.20 -6.17 -4.59
N PHE A 135 -5.08 -5.21 -3.71
CA PHE A 135 -5.52 -5.26 -2.33
C PHE A 135 -6.68 -4.29 -2.18
N GLU A 136 -7.83 -4.77 -1.73
CA GLU A 136 -9.02 -3.96 -1.49
C GLU A 136 -9.45 -4.11 -0.04
N ILE A 137 -9.52 -3.00 0.66
CA ILE A 137 -9.98 -2.95 2.04
C ILE A 137 -11.10 -1.92 2.14
N ARG A 138 -12.27 -2.36 2.59
CA ARG A 138 -13.40 -1.48 2.84
C ARG A 138 -13.46 -1.19 4.34
N ALA A 139 -13.27 0.08 4.69
CA ALA A 139 -13.16 0.48 6.08
C ALA A 139 -13.76 1.87 6.34
N LYS A 140 -14.11 2.10 7.62
CA LYS A 140 -14.58 3.37 8.14
C LYS A 140 -13.62 3.85 9.23
N MET A 141 -13.21 5.11 9.15
CA MET A 141 -12.14 5.68 9.99
C MET A 141 -12.64 6.24 11.32
N PRO A 142 -11.80 6.21 12.37
CA PRO A 142 -12.01 6.94 13.61
C PRO A 142 -11.74 8.44 13.46
N GLU A 143 -12.09 9.24 14.46
CA GLU A 143 -11.73 10.67 14.54
C GLU A 143 -10.96 11.00 15.82
N GLY A 144 -10.32 12.17 15.84
CA GLY A 144 -9.72 12.77 17.02
C GLY A 144 -8.23 13.02 16.90
N GLN A 145 -7.77 14.04 17.62
CA GLN A 145 -6.35 14.36 17.71
C GLN A 145 -5.56 13.17 18.27
N GLY A 146 -4.43 12.82 17.63
CA GLY A 146 -3.55 11.74 18.07
C GLY A 146 -4.06 10.32 17.75
N ILE A 147 -5.13 10.17 16.97
CA ILE A 147 -5.63 8.88 16.47
C ILE A 147 -5.03 8.61 15.09
N TRP A 148 -4.39 7.45 14.93
CA TRP A 148 -3.63 7.09 13.73
C TRP A 148 -3.89 5.64 13.32
N PRO A 149 -4.97 5.38 12.60
CA PRO A 149 -5.21 4.09 11.96
C PRO A 149 -4.33 3.94 10.72
N ALA A 150 -3.90 2.70 10.46
CA ALA A 150 -3.15 2.34 9.27
C ALA A 150 -3.56 0.97 8.74
N ILE A 151 -3.57 0.87 7.42
CA ILE A 151 -3.67 -0.34 6.60
C ILE A 151 -2.44 -0.34 5.71
N TRP A 152 -1.50 -1.22 5.98
CA TRP A 152 -0.16 -1.15 5.44
C TRP A 152 0.50 -2.52 5.31
N MET A 153 1.69 -2.58 4.73
CA MET A 153 2.37 -3.83 4.48
C MET A 153 3.86 -3.74 4.80
N MET A 154 4.36 -4.81 5.41
CA MET A 154 5.79 -5.01 5.67
C MET A 154 6.30 -6.22 4.91
N PRO A 155 7.61 -6.24 4.54
CA PRO A 155 8.20 -7.43 3.93
C PRO A 155 8.08 -8.63 4.88
N THR A 156 7.77 -9.81 4.31
CA THR A 156 7.72 -11.05 5.08
C THR A 156 9.12 -11.43 5.57
N GLU A 157 10.12 -11.20 4.72
CA GLU A 157 11.53 -11.36 5.04
C GLU A 157 12.30 -10.07 4.72
N SER A 158 13.24 -9.68 5.58
CA SER A 158 14.05 -8.48 5.37
C SER A 158 15.23 -8.77 4.44
N VAL A 159 14.92 -9.12 3.16
CA VAL A 159 15.91 -9.60 2.17
C VAL A 159 16.98 -8.56 1.84
N TYR A 160 16.62 -7.27 1.90
CA TYR A 160 17.50 -6.16 1.53
C TYR A 160 18.09 -5.42 2.72
N GLY A 161 17.82 -5.87 3.96
CA GLY A 161 18.31 -5.23 5.18
C GLY A 161 17.20 -4.81 6.12
N GLY A 162 17.55 -4.02 7.14
CA GLY A 162 16.60 -3.47 8.10
C GLY A 162 15.64 -2.46 7.45
N TRP A 163 14.68 -1.99 8.22
CA TRP A 163 13.73 -0.95 7.80
C TRP A 163 14.48 0.36 7.43
N ALA A 164 14.25 1.03 6.30
CA ALA A 164 13.30 0.66 5.25
C ALA A 164 14.00 0.11 4.00
N ALA A 165 15.24 -0.41 4.12
CA ALA A 165 15.95 -1.00 2.97
C ALA A 165 15.17 -2.18 2.34
N SER A 166 14.39 -2.92 3.13
CA SER A 166 13.49 -3.97 2.65
C SER A 166 12.09 -3.49 2.28
N GLY A 167 11.84 -2.18 2.38
CA GLY A 167 10.59 -1.54 1.96
C GLY A 167 9.48 -1.57 3.02
N GLU A 168 8.51 -0.67 2.83
CA GLU A 168 7.20 -0.59 3.49
C GLU A 168 6.22 0.00 2.49
N ILE A 169 4.99 -0.50 2.46
CA ILE A 169 3.93 -0.03 1.57
C ILE A 169 2.73 0.35 2.44
N ASP A 170 2.39 1.64 2.47
CA ASP A 170 1.23 2.14 3.18
C ASP A 170 0.08 2.27 2.19
N ILE A 171 -0.90 1.37 2.30
CA ILE A 171 -2.10 1.37 1.46
C ILE A 171 -2.97 2.57 1.86
N MET A 172 -3.10 2.78 3.16
CA MET A 172 -3.84 3.89 3.75
C MET A 172 -3.29 4.21 5.14
N GLU A 173 -2.88 5.44 5.33
CA GLU A 173 -2.65 6.04 6.63
C GLU A 173 -3.57 7.25 6.82
N TYR A 174 -4.02 7.47 8.04
CA TYR A 174 -5.00 8.50 8.33
C TYR A 174 -4.71 9.15 9.69
N LEU A 175 -4.89 10.47 9.74
CA LEU A 175 -4.80 11.24 10.96
C LEU A 175 -6.20 11.66 11.40
N GLY A 176 -6.64 11.22 12.58
CA GLY A 176 -8.00 11.48 13.05
C GLY A 176 -8.39 12.96 13.19
N HIS A 177 -7.41 13.85 13.18
CA HIS A 177 -7.61 15.31 13.18
C HIS A 177 -7.59 15.95 11.77
N GLU A 178 -7.33 15.15 10.72
CA GLU A 178 -7.50 15.53 9.32
C GLU A 178 -8.55 14.59 8.67
N PRO A 179 -9.84 14.73 9.05
CA PRO A 179 -10.84 13.68 8.85
C PRO A 179 -11.25 13.47 7.38
N ASP A 180 -10.88 14.33 6.48
CA ASP A 180 -11.16 14.30 5.05
C ASP A 180 -9.97 13.86 4.19
N LYS A 181 -8.83 13.44 4.82
CA LYS A 181 -7.59 13.14 4.12
C LYS A 181 -7.02 11.76 4.50
N VAL A 182 -6.51 11.04 3.50
CA VAL A 182 -5.71 9.82 3.67
C VAL A 182 -4.43 9.91 2.88
N HIS A 183 -3.42 9.16 3.29
CA HIS A 183 -2.10 9.14 2.69
C HIS A 183 -1.76 7.73 2.20
N GLY A 184 -1.06 7.65 1.07
CA GLY A 184 -0.43 6.43 0.56
C GLY A 184 1.06 6.66 0.39
N THR A 185 1.90 5.79 0.97
CA THR A 185 3.34 6.04 1.06
C THR A 185 4.13 4.78 0.72
N LEU A 186 5.33 4.97 0.19
CA LEU A 186 6.38 3.95 0.16
C LEU A 186 7.55 4.43 1.00
N HIS A 187 8.07 3.55 1.88
CA HIS A 187 9.36 3.76 2.54
C HIS A 187 10.39 2.78 1.97
N TYR A 188 11.58 3.30 1.61
CA TYR A 188 12.60 2.52 0.90
C TYR A 188 14.01 3.15 1.03
N GLY A 189 14.97 2.70 0.22
CA GLY A 189 16.33 3.23 0.16
C GLY A 189 17.30 2.50 1.07
N GLY A 190 17.87 3.18 2.03
CA GLY A 190 18.76 2.60 3.05
C GLY A 190 18.04 2.10 4.29
N SER A 191 18.76 1.41 5.16
CA SER A 191 18.28 1.17 6.52
C SER A 191 18.28 2.47 7.32
N TRP A 192 17.34 2.61 8.28
CA TRP A 192 17.28 3.75 9.16
C TRP A 192 18.68 4.12 9.74
N PRO A 193 19.12 5.39 9.72
CA PRO A 193 18.37 6.60 9.34
C PRO A 193 18.54 7.05 7.87
N ASP A 194 19.09 6.23 6.99
CA ASP A 194 19.38 6.56 5.60
C ASP A 194 18.21 6.19 4.64
N ASN A 195 17.02 5.95 5.22
CA ASN A 195 15.80 5.71 4.46
C ASN A 195 15.23 6.98 3.85
N VAL A 196 14.43 6.80 2.82
CA VAL A 196 13.60 7.84 2.20
C VAL A 196 12.16 7.36 2.12
N ASP A 197 11.25 8.30 1.95
CA ASP A 197 9.85 8.04 1.66
C ASP A 197 9.39 8.81 0.43
N SER A 198 8.32 8.33 -0.18
CA SER A 198 7.60 9.03 -1.23
C SER A 198 6.12 8.66 -1.16
N GLY A 199 5.25 9.64 -1.24
CA GLY A 199 3.81 9.47 -1.10
C GLY A 199 3.02 10.63 -1.68
N ASP A 200 1.71 10.45 -1.70
CA ASP A 200 0.74 11.49 -2.03
C ASP A 200 -0.48 11.31 -1.13
N ASP A 201 -1.34 12.30 -1.08
CA ASP A 201 -2.57 12.27 -0.32
C ASP A 201 -3.80 12.32 -1.22
N TYR A 202 -4.90 11.74 -0.73
CA TYR A 202 -6.23 11.87 -1.30
C TYR A 202 -7.13 12.62 -0.31
N GLN A 203 -7.78 13.68 -0.79
CA GLN A 203 -8.70 14.47 0.02
C GLN A 203 -10.11 14.36 -0.57
N LEU A 204 -11.09 14.07 0.30
CA LEU A 204 -12.51 14.10 -0.08
C LEU A 204 -12.92 15.53 -0.46
N ASP A 205 -13.72 15.66 -1.51
CA ASP A 205 -14.32 16.95 -1.89
C ASP A 205 -15.33 17.45 -0.85
N ASP A 206 -16.00 16.54 -0.12
CA ASP A 206 -16.97 16.83 0.93
C ASP A 206 -17.09 15.65 1.91
N GLY A 207 -17.42 15.91 3.17
CA GLY A 207 -17.56 14.90 4.20
C GLY A 207 -16.25 14.47 4.85
N LYS A 208 -16.30 13.32 5.51
CA LYS A 208 -15.19 12.74 6.28
C LYS A 208 -15.11 11.24 6.03
N PHE A 209 -13.92 10.67 6.16
CA PHE A 209 -13.71 9.21 6.12
C PHE A 209 -14.37 8.47 7.30
N SER A 210 -14.80 9.19 8.32
CA SER A 210 -15.58 8.68 9.47
C SER A 210 -17.09 8.68 9.25
N ASP A 211 -17.60 9.33 8.19
CA ASP A 211 -19.06 9.40 7.95
C ASP A 211 -19.59 8.07 7.38
N ASP A 212 -18.83 7.41 6.49
CA ASP A 212 -19.22 6.17 5.81
C ASP A 212 -18.02 5.25 5.57
N PHE A 213 -18.27 4.07 5.01
CA PHE A 213 -17.24 3.15 4.54
C PHE A 213 -16.67 3.56 3.20
N HIS A 214 -15.35 3.52 3.10
CA HIS A 214 -14.60 3.78 1.88
C HIS A 214 -13.77 2.57 1.49
N VAL A 215 -13.53 2.38 0.19
CA VAL A 215 -12.69 1.30 -0.35
C VAL A 215 -11.31 1.86 -0.66
N PHE A 216 -10.32 1.40 0.09
CA PHE A 216 -8.91 1.70 -0.15
C PHE A 216 -8.32 0.58 -0.98
N THR A 217 -7.73 0.92 -2.12
CA THR A 217 -7.19 -0.07 -3.06
C THR A 217 -5.75 0.23 -3.41
N LEU A 218 -4.91 -0.79 -3.35
CA LEU A 218 -3.56 -0.81 -3.88
C LEU A 218 -3.47 -1.80 -5.03
N GLU A 219 -2.95 -1.39 -6.17
CA GLU A 219 -2.52 -2.29 -7.24
C GLU A 219 -1.00 -2.28 -7.31
N TRP A 220 -0.40 -3.42 -7.03
CA TRP A 220 1.04 -3.58 -7.02
C TRP A 220 1.47 -4.62 -8.06
N GLU A 221 2.21 -4.15 -9.05
CA GLU A 221 2.77 -4.94 -10.13
C GLU A 221 4.30 -4.78 -10.19
N TYR A 222 4.96 -5.54 -11.06
CA TYR A 222 6.40 -5.40 -11.27
C TYR A 222 6.74 -3.97 -11.71
N GLY A 223 7.42 -3.25 -10.84
CA GLY A 223 7.92 -1.90 -11.13
C GLY A 223 6.88 -0.78 -11.11
N GLU A 224 5.65 -1.05 -10.66
CA GLU A 224 4.60 -0.02 -10.55
C GLU A 224 3.64 -0.33 -9.40
N ILE A 225 3.30 0.71 -8.63
CA ILE A 225 2.31 0.66 -7.56
C ILE A 225 1.35 1.82 -7.74
N ARG A 226 0.04 1.56 -7.61
CA ARG A 226 -1.05 2.53 -7.79
C ARG A 226 -2.00 2.49 -6.61
N TRP A 227 -2.46 3.66 -6.17
CA TRP A 227 -3.41 3.82 -5.08
C TRP A 227 -4.73 4.42 -5.56
N TYR A 228 -5.82 3.94 -4.94
CA TYR A 228 -7.18 4.36 -5.26
C TYR A 228 -8.00 4.51 -3.98
N VAL A 229 -8.91 5.47 -3.97
CA VAL A 229 -9.99 5.60 -2.99
C VAL A 229 -11.32 5.53 -3.71
N ASN A 230 -12.21 4.61 -3.32
CA ASN A 230 -13.51 4.38 -3.96
C ASN A 230 -13.44 4.16 -5.48
N GLY A 231 -12.34 3.57 -5.95
CA GLY A 231 -12.07 3.36 -7.37
C GLY A 231 -11.50 4.57 -8.11
N GLU A 232 -11.36 5.71 -7.46
CA GLU A 232 -10.68 6.88 -7.99
C GLU A 232 -9.18 6.77 -7.79
N HIS A 233 -8.42 6.79 -8.90
CA HIS A 233 -6.97 6.73 -8.88
C HIS A 233 -6.40 8.10 -8.48
N TYR A 234 -5.50 8.13 -7.49
CA TYR A 234 -4.87 9.38 -7.06
C TYR A 234 -3.34 9.38 -7.14
N GLN A 235 -2.71 8.20 -7.10
CA GLN A 235 -1.25 8.12 -7.07
C GLN A 235 -0.73 6.94 -7.87
N THR A 236 0.39 7.14 -8.59
CA THR A 236 1.22 6.08 -9.19
C THR A 236 2.67 6.30 -8.82
N GLN A 237 3.33 5.27 -8.34
CA GLN A 237 4.77 5.24 -8.16
C GLN A 237 5.41 4.12 -9.00
N ASN A 238 6.50 4.45 -9.71
CA ASN A 238 7.25 3.54 -10.55
C ASN A 238 8.76 3.86 -10.56
N SER A 239 9.22 4.57 -9.51
CA SER A 239 10.62 4.95 -9.35
C SER A 239 10.99 4.90 -7.87
N TRP A 240 11.76 3.89 -7.50
CA TRP A 240 12.31 3.69 -6.15
C TRP A 240 13.64 2.95 -6.24
N TYR A 241 14.33 2.79 -5.12
CA TYR A 241 15.58 2.05 -5.05
C TYR A 241 15.78 1.44 -3.67
N THR A 242 16.69 0.49 -3.57
CA THR A 242 17.32 0.13 -2.30
C THR A 242 18.82 -0.04 -2.51
N ASP A 243 19.60 0.34 -1.52
CA ASP A 243 21.04 0.43 -1.64
C ASP A 243 21.68 -0.91 -2.03
N GLY A 244 22.50 -0.87 -3.07
CA GLY A 244 23.23 -2.05 -3.56
C GLY A 244 22.43 -3.04 -4.41
N HIS A 245 21.15 -2.75 -4.70
CA HIS A 245 20.28 -3.65 -5.46
C HIS A 245 19.64 -2.95 -6.66
N GLY A 246 19.30 -3.74 -7.68
CA GLY A 246 18.69 -3.25 -8.91
C GLY A 246 17.17 -3.10 -8.77
N PHE A 247 16.60 -2.16 -9.53
CA PHE A 247 15.15 -2.01 -9.67
C PHE A 247 14.49 -3.34 -10.11
N PRO A 248 13.34 -3.72 -9.58
CA PRO A 248 12.46 -2.98 -8.71
C PRO A 248 12.59 -3.31 -7.19
N ALA A 249 13.78 -3.66 -6.70
CA ALA A 249 13.99 -3.79 -5.26
C ALA A 249 13.72 -2.44 -4.56
N PRO A 250 13.10 -2.44 -3.36
CA PRO A 250 12.80 -3.58 -2.50
C PRO A 250 11.42 -4.23 -2.76
N PHE A 251 10.59 -3.66 -3.64
CA PHE A 251 9.20 -4.11 -3.85
C PHE A 251 9.09 -5.26 -4.87
N ASN A 252 10.02 -6.21 -4.83
CA ASN A 252 10.04 -7.45 -5.61
C ASN A 252 10.22 -8.68 -4.72
N GLN A 253 9.73 -8.61 -3.50
CA GLN A 253 9.68 -9.69 -2.51
C GLN A 253 8.27 -9.76 -1.91
N LYS A 254 8.01 -10.77 -1.10
CA LYS A 254 6.70 -10.92 -0.45
C LYS A 254 6.52 -9.93 0.70
N PHE A 255 5.32 -9.38 0.78
CA PHE A 255 4.85 -8.54 1.88
C PHE A 255 3.60 -9.15 2.51
N HIS A 256 3.43 -8.91 3.80
CA HIS A 256 2.23 -9.23 4.56
C HIS A 256 1.53 -7.95 5.01
N MET A 257 0.22 -8.02 5.20
CA MET A 257 -0.61 -6.88 5.59
C MET A 257 -0.62 -6.70 7.11
N ILE A 258 -0.75 -5.46 7.54
CA ILE A 258 -0.89 -5.04 8.95
C ILE A 258 -2.06 -4.06 9.04
N LEU A 259 -2.91 -4.24 10.05
CA LEU A 259 -3.99 -3.33 10.40
C LEU A 259 -3.86 -2.95 11.87
N ASN A 260 -3.92 -1.66 12.17
CA ASN A 260 -3.86 -1.16 13.55
C ASN A 260 -4.51 0.22 13.70
N VAL A 261 -4.75 0.60 14.95
CA VAL A 261 -4.97 2.00 15.33
C VAL A 261 -3.91 2.37 16.35
N ALA A 262 -2.98 3.23 15.98
CA ALA A 262 -2.02 3.82 16.91
C ALA A 262 -2.65 5.01 17.65
N VAL A 263 -2.14 5.30 18.85
CA VAL A 263 -2.53 6.44 19.66
C VAL A 263 -1.30 7.25 19.99
N GLY A 264 -1.30 8.54 19.66
CA GLY A 264 -0.12 9.38 19.80
C GLY A 264 0.97 9.02 18.79
N GLY A 265 2.11 9.62 18.94
CA GLY A 265 3.27 9.39 18.09
C GLY A 265 3.84 10.66 17.49
N ASN A 266 4.95 10.50 16.78
CA ASN A 266 5.68 11.64 16.22
C ASN A 266 4.88 12.40 15.17
N TRP A 267 4.07 11.70 14.38
CA TRP A 267 3.31 12.31 13.28
C TRP A 267 1.94 12.86 13.71
N PRO A 268 1.04 12.06 14.35
CA PRO A 268 -0.27 12.58 14.74
C PRO A 268 -0.19 13.55 15.92
N GLY A 269 0.91 13.55 16.68
CA GLY A 269 0.97 14.18 17.99
C GLY A 269 0.16 13.37 19.03
N ASN A 270 0.07 13.86 20.25
CA ASN A 270 -0.67 13.18 21.32
C ASN A 270 -2.15 13.52 21.27
N PRO A 271 -3.05 12.63 21.79
CA PRO A 271 -4.41 13.00 22.11
C PRO A 271 -4.49 14.22 23.03
N ASP A 272 -5.54 14.98 22.89
CA ASP A 272 -5.85 16.15 23.73
C ASP A 272 -7.31 16.13 24.20
N ASP A 273 -7.75 17.18 24.85
CA ASP A 273 -9.10 17.28 25.42
C ASP A 273 -10.23 17.22 24.34
N THR A 274 -9.89 17.26 23.05
CA THR A 274 -10.85 17.13 21.93
C THR A 274 -11.00 15.69 21.45
N THR A 275 -10.15 14.77 21.91
CA THR A 275 -10.20 13.36 21.53
C THR A 275 -11.17 12.61 22.43
N GLU A 276 -12.29 12.18 21.88
CA GLU A 276 -13.27 11.36 22.60
C GLU A 276 -12.96 9.87 22.39
N PHE A 277 -12.76 9.13 23.49
CA PHE A 277 -12.56 7.68 23.45
C PHE A 277 -13.86 6.92 23.84
N PRO A 278 -14.06 5.67 23.32
CA PRO A 278 -13.22 4.91 22.42
C PRO A 278 -13.33 5.35 20.97
N GLN A 279 -12.23 5.18 20.21
CA GLN A 279 -12.19 5.40 18.78
C GLN A 279 -12.03 4.07 18.03
N LYS A 280 -12.68 3.90 16.86
CA LYS A 280 -12.75 2.61 16.18
C LYS A 280 -12.40 2.72 14.70
N LEU A 281 -11.46 1.91 14.26
CA LEU A 281 -11.35 1.50 12.86
C LEU A 281 -12.30 0.32 12.66
N ILE A 282 -13.24 0.44 11.72
CA ILE A 282 -14.18 -0.63 11.39
C ILE A 282 -13.88 -1.11 9.98
N VAL A 283 -13.61 -2.41 9.81
CA VAL A 283 -13.27 -3.01 8.52
C VAL A 283 -14.35 -4.01 8.13
N ASP A 284 -14.98 -3.77 6.97
CA ASP A 284 -16.03 -4.61 6.42
C ASP A 284 -15.43 -5.85 5.72
N TYR A 285 -14.40 -5.64 4.89
CA TYR A 285 -13.67 -6.74 4.28
C TYR A 285 -12.23 -6.38 3.94
N VAL A 286 -11.43 -7.45 3.79
CA VAL A 286 -10.10 -7.43 3.17
C VAL A 286 -10.06 -8.45 2.05
N ARG A 287 -9.75 -8.03 0.82
CA ARG A 287 -9.70 -8.89 -0.37
C ARG A 287 -8.39 -8.71 -1.12
N VAL A 288 -7.80 -9.82 -1.52
CA VAL A 288 -6.57 -9.83 -2.31
C VAL A 288 -6.79 -10.58 -3.61
N TYR A 289 -6.40 -9.95 -4.71
CA TYR A 289 -6.51 -10.49 -6.06
C TYR A 289 -5.13 -10.58 -6.69
N GLN A 290 -4.92 -11.59 -7.52
CA GLN A 290 -3.71 -11.73 -8.33
C GLN A 290 -4.09 -12.06 -9.78
N PHE A 291 -3.19 -11.78 -10.72
CA PHE A 291 -3.35 -12.22 -12.09
C PHE A 291 -3.09 -13.73 -12.20
N LYS A 292 -3.91 -14.42 -12.98
CA LYS A 292 -3.64 -15.77 -13.48
C LYS A 292 -3.17 -15.74 -14.91
#